data_10c8822063ac1de80f9e00311a0c1c15
#
_entry.id   10c8822063ac1de80f9e00311a0c1c15
#
_cell.length_a   1.000
_cell.length_b   1.000
_cell.length_c   1.000
_cell.angle_alpha   90.00
_cell.angle_beta   90.00
_cell.angle_gamma   90.00
#
_symmetry.space_group_name_H-M   'P 1'
#
loop_
_entity.id
_entity.type
_entity.pdbx_description
1 polymer ?
#
loop_
_entity_poly.entity_id
_entity_poly.type
_entity_poly.pdbx_seq_one_letter_code
_entity_poly.pdbx_strand_id
1 'polypeptide(L)'
;MRKNWIVGLALAAPLALAACGGSAPPGTPGAGGGDGGATGGSGQTIKIASLHPLSGSSAADGQQMDNGAKLAVEAINNAGGIASMGGAKLQLMSADTKGAPETGQSEAQRLIQEGAVAIVGTYQSAVSQNVAAVAERNKVPFVIDVSSADAILSQGYQYTFRLQPSGTVLADQGAQYLSDVSKAAGQPAKKVAILHEQGPFGTAIKDTFTKKAQSLGMEVGPVASYDPAKVSDFTTQVTAVKAAGADVLMVAGYYRDGVLVAKAVDTVKPTLNAVWGVANGAFDLPQFAAEAGKAGEGFFDANYHLNGKNPQTQALMKTYQDKYNDQIRTGAVLAYDAVRVIADSLNRAKSADPTALREAISKTNLESLVAQKGPITFGSTGENQGAAPILMQVQDGKVVQTYPQDFAETTYRYPAPTGQ
;
A
#
# COMPACT_ATOMS: atom_id res chain seq x y z
N MET A 1 38.76 45.39 7.57
CA MET A 1 38.42 46.83 7.32
C MET A 1 36.91 46.93 7.41
N ARG A 2 36.40 47.49 8.49
CA ARG A 2 35.62 48.73 8.59
C ARG A 2 34.32 48.69 7.77
N LYS A 3 33.11 48.96 8.24
CA LYS A 3 32.57 49.57 9.48
C LYS A 3 31.05 49.47 9.43
N ASN A 4 30.42 49.16 10.57
CA ASN A 4 29.22 49.66 11.18
C ASN A 4 28.39 50.74 10.43
N TRP A 5 27.03 50.69 10.59
CA TRP A 5 26.31 51.70 11.38
C TRP A 5 24.83 51.32 11.60
N ILE A 6 24.43 51.36 12.80
CA ILE A 6 23.28 51.44 13.64
C ILE A 6 22.53 52.78 13.42
N VAL A 7 21.23 52.83 13.71
CA VAL A 7 20.33 53.82 14.27
C VAL A 7 18.91 53.48 13.77
N GLY A 8 17.85 53.10 14.45
CA GLY A 8 17.35 53.46 15.77
C GLY A 8 16.46 54.70 15.75
N LEU A 9 15.12 54.52 15.87
CA LEU A 9 14.27 55.41 16.69
C LEU A 9 12.83 54.89 16.81
N ALA A 10 12.35 54.90 18.05
CA ALA A 10 10.98 54.67 18.53
C ALA A 10 10.18 55.97 18.55
N LEU A 11 8.85 55.87 18.64
CA LEU A 11 7.90 56.73 19.38
C LEU A 11 6.47 56.33 19.01
N ALA A 12 5.69 55.74 19.87
CA ALA A 12 4.86 56.29 20.94
C ALA A 12 3.39 56.50 20.52
N ALA A 13 2.51 55.87 21.28
CA ALA A 13 1.04 55.95 21.22
C ALA A 13 0.48 57.32 21.65
N PRO A 14 -0.82 57.61 21.48
CA PRO A 14 -1.63 57.57 22.70
C PRO A 14 -3.05 56.95 22.59
N LEU A 15 -3.54 56.58 23.76
CA LEU A 15 -4.91 56.21 24.14
C LEU A 15 -5.92 57.36 23.91
N ALA A 16 -7.18 57.00 23.61
CA ALA A 16 -8.34 57.76 24.05
C ALA A 16 -9.50 56.85 24.43
N LEU A 17 -9.88 56.90 25.71
CA LEU A 17 -11.12 56.38 26.25
C LEU A 17 -12.26 57.37 25.91
N ALA A 18 -13.47 56.82 25.66
CA ALA A 18 -14.72 57.48 26.01
C ALA A 18 -15.81 56.46 26.27
N ALA A 19 -16.32 56.44 27.50
CA ALA A 19 -17.50 55.76 27.98
C ALA A 19 -18.73 56.65 27.93
N CYS A 20 -19.91 56.04 27.84
CA CYS A 20 -21.24 56.40 28.36
C CYS A 20 -22.26 55.56 27.58
N GLY A 21 -23.11 54.72 28.15
CA GLY A 21 -23.99 54.87 29.29
C GLY A 21 -25.41 55.11 28.81
N GLY A 22 -26.34 54.12 28.86
CA GLY A 22 -27.74 54.33 28.54
C GLY A 22 -28.59 53.10 28.78
N SER A 23 -29.41 53.17 29.81
CA SER A 23 -30.27 52.11 30.41
C SER A 23 -31.52 51.81 29.57
N ALA A 24 -32.09 50.63 29.82
CA ALA A 24 -33.32 50.06 29.29
C ALA A 24 -34.61 50.76 29.78
N PRO A 25 -35.82 50.46 29.17
CA PRO A 25 -36.78 49.60 29.86
C PRO A 25 -37.58 48.62 28.95
N PRO A 26 -38.46 47.78 29.51
CA PRO A 26 -38.91 46.52 28.91
C PRO A 26 -40.25 46.62 28.18
N GLY A 27 -40.44 45.77 27.18
CA GLY A 27 -41.70 45.64 26.45
C GLY A 27 -41.91 44.20 25.93
N THR A 28 -43.05 43.69 26.21
CA THR A 28 -43.65 42.34 26.10
C THR A 28 -43.85 41.79 24.66
N PRO A 29 -44.31 40.53 24.48
CA PRO A 29 -43.93 39.63 23.41
C PRO A 29 -44.81 39.69 22.16
N GLY A 30 -44.15 39.49 20.98
CA GLY A 30 -44.85 39.30 19.74
C GLY A 30 -44.43 37.98 19.10
N ALA A 31 -45.43 37.08 18.94
CA ALA A 31 -45.30 35.85 18.16
C ALA A 31 -45.17 36.19 16.67
N GLY A 32 -44.29 35.48 15.96
CA GLY A 32 -44.25 35.58 14.52
C GLY A 32 -43.09 34.84 13.84
N GLY A 33 -43.39 33.73 13.17
CA GLY A 33 -42.73 33.30 11.97
C GLY A 33 -41.41 32.61 12.11
N GLY A 34 -41.44 31.27 12.12
CA GLY A 34 -40.28 30.47 11.88
C GLY A 34 -39.75 30.67 10.48
N ASP A 35 -38.57 31.20 10.35
CA ASP A 35 -37.75 31.02 9.17
C ASP A 35 -36.62 30.05 9.56
N GLY A 36 -36.84 28.79 9.12
CA GLY A 36 -35.88 27.70 9.31
C GLY A 36 -34.65 27.94 8.45
N GLY A 37 -33.81 28.88 8.82
CA GLY A 37 -32.46 28.97 8.33
C GLY A 37 -31.73 27.68 8.69
N ALA A 38 -31.56 26.81 7.69
CA ALA A 38 -30.64 25.69 7.78
C ALA A 38 -29.25 26.28 8.04
N THR A 39 -28.89 26.39 9.33
CA THR A 39 -27.50 26.51 9.74
C THR A 39 -26.82 25.24 9.26
N GLY A 40 -26.15 25.32 8.09
CA GLY A 40 -25.21 24.33 7.66
C GLY A 40 -24.21 24.12 8.79
N GLY A 41 -24.45 23.07 9.60
CA GLY A 41 -23.54 22.70 10.66
C GLY A 41 -22.18 22.48 10.03
N SER A 42 -21.17 23.21 10.52
CA SER A 42 -19.78 22.91 10.24
C SER A 42 -19.56 21.48 10.77
N GLY A 43 -19.72 20.48 9.87
CA GLY A 43 -19.56 19.07 10.25
C GLY A 43 -18.19 18.87 10.87
N GLN A 44 -18.14 18.09 11.94
CA GLN A 44 -16.91 17.71 12.60
C GLN A 44 -15.92 17.17 11.53
N THR A 45 -14.63 17.60 11.60
CA THR A 45 -13.56 17.07 10.76
C THR A 45 -12.86 15.94 11.49
N ILE A 46 -12.77 14.78 10.85
CA ILE A 46 -12.09 13.59 11.35
C ILE A 46 -10.76 13.44 10.61
N LYS A 47 -9.65 13.45 11.34
CA LYS A 47 -8.31 13.40 10.78
C LYS A 47 -7.82 11.96 10.65
N ILE A 48 -7.27 11.59 9.49
CA ILE A 48 -6.67 10.30 9.18
C ILE A 48 -5.23 10.54 8.70
N ALA A 49 -4.26 9.83 9.26
CA ALA A 49 -2.86 9.87 8.83
C ALA A 49 -2.65 8.99 7.59
N SER A 50 -1.88 9.46 6.61
CA SER A 50 -1.37 8.69 5.46
C SER A 50 0.15 8.70 5.49
N LEU A 51 0.76 7.53 5.66
CA LEU A 51 2.20 7.35 5.84
C LEU A 51 2.80 6.53 4.71
N HIS A 52 3.40 7.20 3.72
CA HIS A 52 4.00 6.57 2.53
C HIS A 52 5.36 7.18 2.20
N PRO A 53 6.24 6.48 1.45
CA PRO A 53 7.52 7.04 1.00
C PRO A 53 7.26 8.02 -0.15
N LEU A 54 7.10 9.31 0.16
CA LEU A 54 6.83 10.34 -0.85
C LEU A 54 8.12 10.88 -1.50
N SER A 55 9.28 10.47 -1.00
CA SER A 55 10.60 10.77 -1.56
C SER A 55 11.50 9.52 -1.56
N GLY A 56 12.65 9.59 -2.24
CA GLY A 56 13.61 8.49 -2.34
C GLY A 56 13.27 7.48 -3.45
N SER A 57 13.85 6.27 -3.36
CA SER A 57 13.78 5.24 -4.41
C SER A 57 12.37 4.67 -4.65
N SER A 58 11.49 4.76 -3.65
CA SER A 58 10.11 4.29 -3.72
C SER A 58 9.08 5.43 -3.82
N ALA A 59 9.51 6.64 -4.18
CA ALA A 59 8.63 7.81 -4.24
C ALA A 59 7.45 7.63 -5.20
N ALA A 60 7.66 6.98 -6.34
CA ALA A 60 6.61 6.73 -7.32
C ALA A 60 5.49 5.84 -6.75
N ASP A 61 5.86 4.80 -5.99
CA ASP A 61 4.89 3.91 -5.34
C ASP A 61 4.17 4.63 -4.21
N GLY A 62 4.93 5.32 -3.35
CA GLY A 62 4.37 6.06 -2.22
C GLY A 62 3.42 7.17 -2.66
N GLN A 63 3.74 7.90 -3.72
CA GLN A 63 2.86 8.92 -4.29
C GLN A 63 1.56 8.33 -4.83
N GLN A 64 1.63 7.17 -5.51
CA GLN A 64 0.47 6.44 -5.99
C GLN A 64 -0.46 6.06 -4.82
N MET A 65 0.09 5.50 -3.73
CA MET A 65 -0.68 5.10 -2.55
C MET A 65 -1.32 6.31 -1.84
N ASP A 66 -0.58 7.38 -1.64
CA ASP A 66 -1.10 8.61 -1.04
C ASP A 66 -2.21 9.24 -1.90
N ASN A 67 -2.07 9.18 -3.23
CA ASN A 67 -3.11 9.61 -4.17
C ASN A 67 -4.37 8.73 -4.08
N GLY A 68 -4.21 7.41 -3.90
CA GLY A 68 -5.32 6.49 -3.66
C GLY A 68 -6.09 6.85 -2.39
N ALA A 69 -5.39 7.10 -1.29
CA ALA A 69 -5.99 7.54 -0.03
C ALA A 69 -6.70 8.89 -0.17
N LYS A 70 -6.11 9.87 -0.90
CA LYS A 70 -6.74 11.17 -1.20
C LYS A 70 -8.04 11.00 -1.98
N LEU A 71 -8.05 10.16 -3.01
CA LEU A 71 -9.26 9.90 -3.81
C LEU A 71 -10.38 9.30 -2.97
N ALA A 72 -10.05 8.38 -2.04
CA ALA A 72 -11.04 7.79 -1.15
C ALA A 72 -11.65 8.86 -0.22
N VAL A 73 -10.82 9.71 0.39
CA VAL A 73 -11.29 10.83 1.23
C VAL A 73 -12.19 11.78 0.43
N GLU A 74 -11.81 12.13 -0.78
CA GLU A 74 -12.63 12.98 -1.66
C GLU A 74 -13.97 12.33 -2.01
N ALA A 75 -13.97 11.05 -2.40
CA ALA A 75 -15.17 10.31 -2.74
C ALA A 75 -16.15 10.24 -1.57
N ILE A 76 -15.65 9.92 -0.36
CA ILE A 76 -16.45 9.86 0.87
C ILE A 76 -17.01 11.25 1.21
N ASN A 77 -16.18 12.28 1.14
CA ASN A 77 -16.58 13.64 1.44
C ASN A 77 -17.63 14.17 0.45
N ASN A 78 -17.47 13.87 -0.84
CA ASN A 78 -18.43 14.23 -1.89
C ASN A 78 -19.76 13.49 -1.74
N ALA A 79 -19.74 12.25 -1.25
CA ALA A 79 -20.92 11.47 -0.93
C ALA A 79 -21.65 11.92 0.37
N GLY A 80 -21.19 13.01 1.00
CA GLY A 80 -21.82 13.56 2.20
C GLY A 80 -21.01 13.38 3.50
N GLY A 81 -19.89 12.65 3.46
CA GLY A 81 -19.05 12.37 4.63
C GLY A 81 -19.56 11.17 5.43
N ILE A 82 -19.25 11.11 6.73
CA ILE A 82 -19.65 10.02 7.62
C ILE A 82 -21.10 10.26 8.07
N ALA A 83 -22.03 9.63 7.41
CA ALA A 83 -23.48 9.90 7.56
C ALA A 83 -23.97 9.72 9.00
N SER A 84 -23.52 8.67 9.70
CA SER A 84 -23.92 8.38 11.09
C SER A 84 -23.37 9.39 12.11
N MET A 85 -22.47 10.27 11.68
CA MET A 85 -21.84 11.32 12.49
C MET A 85 -22.19 12.72 11.94
N GLY A 86 -23.43 12.88 11.43
CA GLY A 86 -23.92 14.17 10.92
C GLY A 86 -23.21 14.69 9.67
N GLY A 87 -22.66 13.80 8.86
CA GLY A 87 -21.93 14.16 7.65
C GLY A 87 -20.49 14.66 7.92
N ALA A 88 -19.88 14.24 9.05
CA ALA A 88 -18.50 14.59 9.39
C ALA A 88 -17.55 14.31 8.21
N LYS A 89 -16.68 15.29 7.91
CA LYS A 89 -15.76 15.19 6.79
C LYS A 89 -14.43 14.58 7.22
N LEU A 90 -13.84 13.78 6.34
CA LEU A 90 -12.50 13.26 6.53
C LEU A 90 -11.46 14.28 6.07
N GLN A 91 -10.37 14.37 6.81
CA GLN A 91 -9.16 15.11 6.44
C GLN A 91 -7.97 14.16 6.42
N LEU A 92 -7.34 14.01 5.26
CA LEU A 92 -6.11 13.24 5.14
C LEU A 92 -4.91 14.11 5.53
N MET A 93 -4.06 13.56 6.40
CA MET A 93 -2.80 14.15 6.83
C MET A 93 -1.66 13.30 6.29
N SER A 94 -1.13 13.66 5.13
CA SER A 94 -0.04 12.92 4.47
C SER A 94 1.31 13.26 5.08
N ALA A 95 2.18 12.25 5.27
CA ALA A 95 3.56 12.43 5.69
C ALA A 95 4.50 11.48 4.94
N ASP A 96 5.72 11.95 4.68
CA ASP A 96 6.76 11.23 3.97
C ASP A 96 7.58 10.36 4.93
N THR A 97 7.46 9.05 4.80
CA THR A 97 8.28 8.10 5.57
C THR A 97 9.71 7.98 5.05
N LYS A 98 10.00 8.48 3.85
CA LYS A 98 11.28 8.33 3.13
C LYS A 98 11.73 6.88 2.96
N GLY A 99 10.84 5.91 3.23
CA GLY A 99 11.16 4.49 3.32
C GLY A 99 12.06 4.12 4.52
N ALA A 100 12.16 5.00 5.53
CA ALA A 100 13.03 4.84 6.69
C ALA A 100 12.21 4.57 7.95
N PRO A 101 12.50 3.48 8.70
CA PRO A 101 11.75 3.08 9.90
C PRO A 101 11.63 4.18 10.96
N GLU A 102 12.71 4.90 11.24
CA GLU A 102 12.75 5.96 12.25
C GLU A 102 11.92 7.18 11.82
N THR A 103 11.93 7.49 10.52
CA THR A 103 11.10 8.57 9.97
C THR A 103 9.62 8.19 10.06
N GLY A 104 9.25 6.96 9.64
CA GLY A 104 7.88 6.47 9.77
C GLY A 104 7.38 6.49 11.21
N GLN A 105 8.22 6.07 12.16
CA GLN A 105 7.93 6.13 13.59
C GLN A 105 7.67 7.56 14.08
N SER A 106 8.53 8.50 13.74
CA SER A 106 8.41 9.91 14.19
C SER A 106 7.21 10.59 13.57
N GLU A 107 6.94 10.36 12.29
CA GLU A 107 5.78 10.92 11.58
C GLU A 107 4.45 10.33 12.12
N ALA A 108 4.40 9.02 12.40
CA ALA A 108 3.23 8.42 13.05
C ALA A 108 2.93 9.08 14.39
N GLN A 109 3.96 9.24 15.24
CA GLN A 109 3.81 9.88 16.55
C GLN A 109 3.34 11.34 16.40
N ARG A 110 3.90 12.09 15.46
CA ARG A 110 3.53 13.49 15.19
C ARG A 110 2.06 13.60 14.76
N LEU A 111 1.63 12.80 13.77
CA LEU A 111 0.27 12.88 13.24
C LEU A 111 -0.79 12.43 14.26
N ILE A 112 -0.47 11.46 15.12
CA ILE A 112 -1.34 11.10 16.25
C ILE A 112 -1.48 12.28 17.23
N GLN A 113 -0.38 12.96 17.58
CA GLN A 113 -0.42 14.14 18.44
C GLN A 113 -1.20 15.30 17.81
N GLU A 114 -1.22 15.41 16.50
CA GLU A 114 -2.02 16.38 15.76
C GLU A 114 -3.50 15.95 15.62
N GLY A 115 -3.88 14.81 16.19
CA GLY A 115 -5.26 14.34 16.32
C GLY A 115 -5.72 13.37 15.23
N ALA A 116 -4.81 12.66 14.55
CA ALA A 116 -5.19 11.54 13.70
C ALA A 116 -5.81 10.41 14.53
N VAL A 117 -7.00 9.94 14.14
CA VAL A 117 -7.74 8.87 14.82
C VAL A 117 -7.48 7.49 14.22
N ALA A 118 -6.86 7.44 13.06
CA ALA A 118 -6.43 6.22 12.37
C ALA A 118 -5.25 6.53 11.46
N ILE A 119 -4.48 5.47 11.10
CA ILE A 119 -3.34 5.53 10.20
C ILE A 119 -3.59 4.60 9.02
N VAL A 120 -3.25 5.04 7.80
CA VAL A 120 -3.17 4.25 6.56
C VAL A 120 -1.72 4.22 6.09
N GLY A 121 -1.25 3.11 5.59
CA GLY A 121 0.12 2.91 5.10
C GLY A 121 0.64 1.54 5.57
N THR A 122 1.88 1.27 5.51
CA THR A 122 2.98 1.87 4.79
C THR A 122 3.48 0.92 3.69
N TYR A 123 4.43 1.35 2.86
CA TYR A 123 4.95 0.51 1.79
C TYR A 123 5.98 -0.52 2.30
N GLN A 124 7.06 -0.06 2.95
CA GLN A 124 8.12 -0.94 3.43
C GLN A 124 7.75 -1.60 4.77
N SER A 125 7.92 -2.92 4.86
CA SER A 125 7.60 -3.68 6.09
C SER A 125 8.42 -3.26 7.31
N ALA A 126 9.68 -2.85 7.13
CA ALA A 126 10.49 -2.31 8.22
C ALA A 126 9.92 -1.02 8.81
N VAL A 127 9.32 -0.17 7.96
CA VAL A 127 8.61 1.05 8.40
C VAL A 127 7.34 0.68 9.15
N SER A 128 6.54 -0.26 8.60
CA SER A 128 5.30 -0.71 9.24
C SER A 128 5.53 -1.32 10.62
N GLN A 129 6.62 -2.04 10.86
CA GLN A 129 6.97 -2.57 12.19
C GLN A 129 7.06 -1.46 13.23
N ASN A 130 7.74 -0.36 12.91
CA ASN A 130 7.89 0.77 13.81
C ASN A 130 6.58 1.55 13.98
N VAL A 131 5.83 1.77 12.90
CA VAL A 131 4.52 2.44 12.93
C VAL A 131 3.51 1.62 13.75
N ALA A 132 3.47 0.29 13.59
CA ALA A 132 2.59 -0.58 14.36
C ALA A 132 2.86 -0.49 15.88
N ALA A 133 4.14 -0.43 16.28
CA ALA A 133 4.49 -0.22 17.69
C ALA A 133 4.05 1.14 18.22
N VAL A 134 4.08 2.20 17.39
CA VAL A 134 3.53 3.53 17.77
C VAL A 134 2.02 3.47 17.87
N ALA A 135 1.34 2.90 16.90
CA ALA A 135 -0.11 2.74 16.84
C ALA A 135 -0.63 2.01 18.08
N GLU A 136 -0.01 0.88 18.44
CA GLU A 136 -0.36 0.09 19.62
C GLU A 136 -0.23 0.88 20.93
N ARG A 137 0.92 1.55 21.16
CA ARG A 137 1.15 2.35 22.37
C ARG A 137 0.16 3.50 22.54
N ASN A 138 -0.26 4.11 21.43
CA ASN A 138 -1.20 5.23 21.43
C ASN A 138 -2.66 4.78 21.29
N LYS A 139 -2.92 3.48 21.11
CA LYS A 139 -4.25 2.88 20.87
C LYS A 139 -4.96 3.51 19.67
N VAL A 140 -4.22 3.78 18.60
CA VAL A 140 -4.74 4.32 17.34
C VAL A 140 -4.72 3.24 16.29
N PRO A 141 -5.84 2.92 15.61
CA PRO A 141 -5.86 1.90 14.57
C PRO A 141 -4.91 2.20 13.41
N PHE A 142 -4.15 1.20 13.00
CA PHE A 142 -3.29 1.22 11.82
C PHE A 142 -3.79 0.19 10.81
N VAL A 143 -4.24 0.64 9.64
CA VAL A 143 -4.66 -0.19 8.53
C VAL A 143 -3.54 -0.23 7.49
N ILE A 144 -2.86 -1.36 7.43
CA ILE A 144 -1.76 -1.60 6.49
C ILE A 144 -2.35 -1.87 5.10
N ASP A 145 -1.88 -1.12 4.12
CA ASP A 145 -2.25 -1.30 2.71
C ASP A 145 -1.34 -2.32 2.00
N VAL A 146 0.01 -2.17 2.05
CA VAL A 146 0.93 -2.95 1.20
C VAL A 146 1.96 -3.79 1.97
N SER A 147 2.42 -3.39 3.16
CA SER A 147 3.46 -4.13 3.87
C SER A 147 3.05 -5.56 4.25
N SER A 148 3.84 -6.57 3.86
CA SER A 148 3.44 -7.98 3.95
C SER A 148 4.18 -8.82 5.00
N ALA A 149 5.28 -8.34 5.64
CA ALA A 149 6.04 -9.17 6.58
C ALA A 149 5.19 -9.64 7.77
N ASP A 150 5.20 -10.95 8.02
CA ASP A 150 4.41 -11.58 9.09
C ASP A 150 4.79 -11.06 10.49
N ALA A 151 6.06 -10.66 10.67
CA ALA A 151 6.57 -10.11 11.92
C ALA A 151 5.82 -8.87 12.41
N ILE A 152 5.08 -8.16 11.54
CA ILE A 152 4.32 -6.97 11.93
C ILE A 152 3.14 -7.36 12.82
N LEU A 153 2.37 -8.37 12.44
CA LEU A 153 1.14 -8.80 13.14
C LEU A 153 1.40 -9.92 14.16
N SER A 154 2.55 -10.61 14.10
CA SER A 154 2.92 -11.64 15.07
C SER A 154 3.33 -11.09 16.45
N GLN A 155 3.40 -9.78 16.62
CA GLN A 155 3.70 -9.12 17.91
C GLN A 155 2.51 -9.17 18.89
N GLY A 156 1.34 -9.64 18.45
CA GLY A 156 0.13 -9.64 19.27
C GLY A 156 -0.54 -8.26 19.42
N TYR A 157 -0.21 -7.32 18.55
CA TYR A 157 -0.82 -5.99 18.51
C TYR A 157 -2.31 -6.08 18.21
N GLN A 158 -3.10 -5.24 18.89
CA GLN A 158 -4.56 -5.22 18.77
C GLN A 158 -5.05 -4.09 17.85
N TYR A 159 -4.21 -3.10 17.56
CA TYR A 159 -4.57 -1.91 16.80
C TYR A 159 -4.02 -1.93 15.36
N THR A 160 -3.49 -3.07 14.91
CA THR A 160 -2.92 -3.19 13.56
C THR A 160 -3.71 -4.20 12.73
N PHE A 161 -4.09 -3.81 11.51
CA PHE A 161 -4.86 -4.60 10.55
C PHE A 161 -4.18 -4.56 9.19
N ARG A 162 -4.24 -5.63 8.39
CA ARG A 162 -3.60 -5.71 7.08
C ARG A 162 -4.59 -6.12 5.99
N LEU A 163 -4.59 -5.42 4.86
CA LEU A 163 -5.53 -5.66 3.77
C LEU A 163 -5.07 -6.72 2.78
N GLN A 164 -3.81 -6.66 2.33
CA GLN A 164 -3.27 -7.64 1.39
C GLN A 164 -2.85 -8.94 2.09
N PRO A 165 -2.50 -10.01 1.32
CA PRO A 165 -2.02 -11.25 1.91
C PRO A 165 -0.71 -11.07 2.69
N SER A 166 -0.51 -11.87 3.74
CA SER A 166 0.77 -11.92 4.46
C SER A 166 1.91 -12.47 3.60
N GLY A 167 3.15 -12.20 4.00
CA GLY A 167 4.34 -12.74 3.34
C GLY A 167 4.32 -14.27 3.26
N THR A 168 3.86 -14.94 4.31
CA THR A 168 3.67 -16.40 4.31
C THR A 168 2.66 -16.83 3.25
N VAL A 169 1.50 -16.18 3.14
CA VAL A 169 0.48 -16.52 2.14
C VAL A 169 0.98 -16.28 0.73
N LEU A 170 1.63 -15.14 0.48
CA LEU A 170 2.21 -14.80 -0.83
C LEU A 170 3.25 -15.82 -1.27
N ALA A 171 4.18 -16.17 -0.39
CA ALA A 171 5.29 -17.06 -0.72
C ALA A 171 4.86 -18.53 -0.85
N ASP A 172 3.99 -19.02 0.03
CA ASP A 172 3.46 -20.39 -0.05
C ASP A 172 2.66 -20.59 -1.34
N GLN A 173 1.72 -19.67 -1.62
CA GLN A 173 0.92 -19.73 -2.84
C GLN A 173 1.78 -19.49 -4.09
N GLY A 174 2.76 -18.57 -4.05
CA GLY A 174 3.67 -18.32 -5.16
C GLY A 174 4.49 -19.54 -5.56
N ALA A 175 4.99 -20.31 -4.58
CA ALA A 175 5.68 -21.59 -4.83
C ALA A 175 4.71 -22.69 -5.31
N GLN A 176 3.48 -22.72 -4.77
CA GLN A 176 2.45 -23.64 -5.22
C GLN A 176 2.07 -23.38 -6.68
N TYR A 177 1.83 -22.11 -7.05
CA TYR A 177 1.51 -21.73 -8.43
C TYR A 177 2.63 -22.09 -9.42
N LEU A 178 3.90 -21.87 -9.03
CA LEU A 178 5.03 -22.30 -9.84
C LEU A 178 5.00 -23.82 -10.09
N SER A 179 4.76 -24.60 -9.04
CA SER A 179 4.65 -26.07 -9.15
C SER A 179 3.49 -26.47 -10.08
N ASP A 180 2.31 -25.89 -9.89
CA ASP A 180 1.11 -26.22 -10.64
C ASP A 180 1.25 -25.87 -12.12
N VAL A 181 1.68 -24.64 -12.41
CA VAL A 181 1.89 -24.12 -13.77
C VAL A 181 2.95 -24.94 -14.52
N SER A 182 4.10 -25.17 -13.89
CA SER A 182 5.22 -25.89 -14.54
C SER A 182 4.89 -27.37 -14.79
N LYS A 183 4.21 -28.05 -13.87
CA LYS A 183 3.75 -29.42 -14.03
C LYS A 183 2.68 -29.54 -15.11
N ALA A 184 1.70 -28.65 -15.13
CA ALA A 184 0.64 -28.64 -16.14
C ALA A 184 1.18 -28.38 -17.53
N ALA A 185 2.26 -27.60 -17.65
CA ALA A 185 2.97 -27.37 -18.92
C ALA A 185 3.90 -28.53 -19.35
N GLY A 186 4.00 -29.61 -18.55
CA GLY A 186 4.88 -30.77 -18.84
C GLY A 186 6.37 -30.49 -18.62
N GLN A 187 6.73 -29.35 -18.03
CA GLN A 187 8.11 -28.94 -17.74
C GLN A 187 8.25 -28.50 -16.28
N PRO A 188 8.16 -29.43 -15.32
CA PRO A 188 8.18 -29.10 -13.91
C PRO A 188 9.48 -28.38 -13.52
N ALA A 189 9.33 -27.30 -12.77
CA ALA A 189 10.45 -26.56 -12.21
C ALA A 189 11.29 -27.47 -11.31
N LYS A 190 12.62 -27.47 -11.49
CA LYS A 190 13.55 -28.37 -10.79
C LYS A 190 14.45 -27.62 -9.85
N LYS A 191 15.00 -26.48 -10.30
CA LYS A 191 15.97 -25.70 -9.54
C LYS A 191 15.64 -24.22 -9.60
N VAL A 192 15.32 -23.65 -8.43
CA VAL A 192 14.95 -22.24 -8.28
C VAL A 192 16.08 -21.47 -7.62
N ALA A 193 16.63 -20.47 -8.33
CA ALA A 193 17.47 -19.44 -7.73
C ALA A 193 16.59 -18.35 -7.11
N ILE A 194 17.08 -17.72 -6.05
CA ILE A 194 16.35 -16.68 -5.33
C ILE A 194 17.18 -15.40 -5.28
N LEU A 195 16.54 -14.29 -5.63
CA LEU A 195 17.06 -12.93 -5.45
C LEU A 195 16.04 -12.13 -4.63
N HIS A 196 16.44 -11.61 -3.46
CA HIS A 196 15.52 -10.92 -2.58
C HIS A 196 16.13 -9.69 -1.92
N GLU A 197 15.31 -8.68 -1.62
CA GLU A 197 15.74 -7.58 -0.77
C GLU A 197 16.04 -8.10 0.66
N GLN A 198 17.01 -7.49 1.34
CA GLN A 198 17.56 -8.01 2.60
C GLN A 198 16.72 -7.70 3.85
N GLY A 199 15.69 -6.84 3.73
CA GLY A 199 14.82 -6.45 4.85
C GLY A 199 13.82 -7.52 5.26
N PRO A 200 12.94 -7.20 6.22
CA PRO A 200 11.94 -8.14 6.76
C PRO A 200 11.00 -8.72 5.70
N PHE A 201 10.65 -7.93 4.69
CA PHE A 201 9.79 -8.36 3.58
C PHE A 201 10.45 -9.46 2.75
N GLY A 202 11.57 -9.17 2.10
CA GLY A 202 12.24 -10.13 1.21
C GLY A 202 12.73 -11.37 1.94
N THR A 203 13.16 -11.22 3.20
CA THR A 203 13.59 -12.34 4.05
C THR A 203 12.41 -13.29 4.34
N ALA A 204 11.24 -12.76 4.72
CA ALA A 204 10.05 -13.57 4.99
C ALA A 204 9.58 -14.34 3.74
N ILE A 205 9.54 -13.67 2.58
CA ILE A 205 9.21 -14.29 1.29
C ILE A 205 10.20 -15.41 0.97
N LYS A 206 11.50 -15.13 1.02
CA LYS A 206 12.57 -16.10 0.74
C LYS A 206 12.48 -17.34 1.63
N ASP A 207 12.29 -17.16 2.94
CA ASP A 207 12.26 -18.27 3.90
C ASP A 207 11.05 -19.17 3.66
N THR A 208 9.87 -18.61 3.48
CA THR A 208 8.63 -19.36 3.25
C THR A 208 8.64 -20.02 1.88
N PHE A 209 9.02 -19.30 0.82
CA PHE A 209 9.12 -19.84 -0.53
C PHE A 209 10.11 -21.01 -0.58
N THR A 210 11.28 -20.89 0.05
CA THR A 210 12.29 -21.94 0.10
C THR A 210 11.72 -23.24 0.71
N LYS A 211 11.09 -23.15 1.88
CA LYS A 211 10.47 -24.30 2.55
C LYS A 211 9.41 -24.96 1.69
N LYS A 212 8.54 -24.16 1.09
CA LYS A 212 7.45 -24.68 0.24
C LYS A 212 7.99 -25.28 -1.04
N ALA A 213 8.90 -24.62 -1.75
CA ALA A 213 9.52 -25.12 -2.98
C ALA A 213 10.20 -26.48 -2.73
N GLN A 214 10.98 -26.60 -1.66
CA GLN A 214 11.62 -27.85 -1.26
C GLN A 214 10.60 -28.95 -0.94
N SER A 215 9.49 -28.64 -0.26
CA SER A 215 8.41 -29.60 0.02
C SER A 215 7.69 -30.09 -1.25
N LEU A 216 7.74 -29.29 -2.33
CA LEU A 216 7.20 -29.62 -3.64
C LEU A 216 8.20 -30.35 -4.56
N GLY A 217 9.42 -30.63 -4.05
CA GLY A 217 10.48 -31.36 -4.75
C GLY A 217 11.41 -30.50 -5.60
N MET A 218 11.39 -29.19 -5.44
CA MET A 218 12.31 -28.26 -6.14
C MET A 218 13.60 -28.09 -5.32
N GLU A 219 14.76 -28.08 -5.98
CA GLU A 219 16.03 -27.62 -5.42
C GLU A 219 16.02 -26.08 -5.32
N VAL A 220 16.55 -25.51 -4.25
CA VAL A 220 16.67 -24.06 -4.08
C VAL A 220 18.14 -23.66 -3.99
N GLY A 221 18.55 -22.75 -4.85
CA GLY A 221 19.89 -22.14 -4.88
C GLY A 221 20.39 -21.83 -6.30
N PRO A 222 21.24 -20.81 -6.45
CA PRO A 222 21.78 -19.92 -5.41
C PRO A 222 20.73 -18.97 -4.82
N VAL A 223 21.01 -18.47 -3.62
CA VAL A 223 20.21 -17.44 -2.94
C VAL A 223 21.09 -16.21 -2.74
N ALA A 224 20.62 -15.05 -3.19
CA ALA A 224 21.29 -13.78 -3.03
C ALA A 224 20.36 -12.72 -2.43
N SER A 225 20.87 -11.98 -1.43
CA SER A 225 20.19 -10.80 -0.89
C SER A 225 20.87 -9.52 -1.36
N TYR A 226 20.13 -8.41 -1.35
CA TYR A 226 20.66 -7.10 -1.71
C TYR A 226 20.00 -5.99 -0.88
N ASP A 227 20.73 -4.86 -0.78
CA ASP A 227 20.23 -3.61 -0.19
C ASP A 227 19.55 -2.77 -1.28
N PRO A 228 18.22 -2.57 -1.25
CA PRO A 228 17.50 -1.83 -2.30
C PRO A 228 17.91 -0.35 -2.38
N ALA A 229 18.48 0.20 -1.31
CA ALA A 229 18.97 1.58 -1.31
C ALA A 229 20.33 1.73 -2.04
N LYS A 230 21.11 0.65 -2.17
CA LYS A 230 22.46 0.68 -2.72
C LYS A 230 22.61 -0.02 -4.06
N VAL A 231 21.75 -1.00 -4.36
CA VAL A 231 21.88 -1.79 -5.59
C VAL A 231 21.69 -0.91 -6.83
N SER A 232 22.53 -1.12 -7.82
CA SER A 232 22.46 -0.44 -9.11
C SER A 232 22.46 -1.39 -10.33
N ASP A 233 22.80 -2.68 -10.10
CA ASP A 233 22.90 -3.70 -11.13
C ASP A 233 22.80 -5.11 -10.53
N PHE A 234 22.30 -6.09 -11.30
CA PHE A 234 22.18 -7.49 -10.90
C PHE A 234 22.95 -8.46 -11.82
N THR A 235 23.80 -7.98 -12.69
CA THR A 235 24.56 -8.80 -13.66
C THR A 235 25.36 -9.90 -12.96
N THR A 236 26.00 -9.60 -11.83
CA THR A 236 26.75 -10.59 -11.04
C THR A 236 25.86 -11.70 -10.49
N GLN A 237 24.71 -11.34 -9.90
CA GLN A 237 23.76 -12.31 -9.34
C GLN A 237 23.14 -13.18 -10.44
N VAL A 238 22.72 -12.58 -11.55
CA VAL A 238 22.14 -13.32 -12.70
C VAL A 238 23.20 -14.22 -13.37
N THR A 239 24.47 -13.81 -13.40
CA THR A 239 25.58 -14.67 -13.86
C THR A 239 25.75 -15.89 -12.94
N ALA A 240 25.63 -15.73 -11.63
CA ALA A 240 25.67 -16.84 -10.68
C ALA A 240 24.48 -17.79 -10.87
N VAL A 241 23.28 -17.27 -11.16
CA VAL A 241 22.08 -18.05 -11.51
C VAL A 241 22.33 -18.90 -12.74
N LYS A 242 22.88 -18.30 -13.81
CA LYS A 242 23.26 -19.00 -15.07
C LYS A 242 24.27 -20.10 -14.80
N ALA A 243 25.35 -19.80 -14.05
CA ALA A 243 26.40 -20.78 -13.75
C ALA A 243 25.89 -21.95 -12.91
N ALA A 244 24.90 -21.73 -12.03
CA ALA A 244 24.29 -22.76 -11.21
C ALA A 244 23.32 -23.68 -11.97
N GLY A 245 22.96 -23.34 -13.21
CA GLY A 245 21.99 -24.09 -14.01
C GLY A 245 20.58 -24.08 -13.40
N ALA A 246 20.18 -23.00 -12.74
CA ALA A 246 18.81 -22.83 -12.29
C ALA A 246 17.87 -22.64 -13.48
N ASP A 247 16.69 -23.26 -13.44
CA ASP A 247 15.67 -23.17 -14.48
C ASP A 247 14.60 -22.12 -14.18
N VAL A 248 14.55 -21.62 -12.93
CA VAL A 248 13.69 -20.50 -12.51
C VAL A 248 14.49 -19.52 -11.66
N LEU A 249 14.26 -18.23 -11.86
CA LEU A 249 14.73 -17.15 -10.99
C LEU A 249 13.54 -16.55 -10.25
N MET A 250 13.41 -16.83 -8.95
CA MET A 250 12.44 -16.15 -8.09
C MET A 250 12.99 -14.83 -7.61
N VAL A 251 12.15 -13.77 -7.66
CA VAL A 251 12.53 -12.40 -7.30
C VAL A 251 11.50 -11.80 -6.33
N ALA A 252 11.98 -11.35 -5.15
CA ALA A 252 11.21 -10.57 -4.19
C ALA A 252 11.90 -9.22 -3.94
N GLY A 253 11.28 -8.13 -4.38
CA GLY A 253 11.86 -6.79 -4.30
C GLY A 253 10.88 -5.70 -4.71
N TYR A 254 11.38 -4.47 -4.82
CA TYR A 254 10.58 -3.30 -5.15
C TYR A 254 10.63 -2.97 -6.66
N TYR A 255 9.88 -1.96 -7.09
CA TYR A 255 9.73 -1.61 -8.50
C TYR A 255 11.05 -1.42 -9.24
N ARG A 256 11.93 -0.56 -8.70
CA ARG A 256 13.23 -0.27 -9.30
C ARG A 256 14.09 -1.53 -9.45
N ASP A 257 14.03 -2.41 -8.46
CA ASP A 257 14.81 -3.64 -8.43
C ASP A 257 14.38 -4.60 -9.53
N GLY A 258 13.06 -4.74 -9.73
CA GLY A 258 12.49 -5.55 -10.80
C GLY A 258 12.95 -5.08 -12.20
N VAL A 259 12.98 -3.77 -12.43
CA VAL A 259 13.49 -3.20 -13.68
C VAL A 259 14.98 -3.52 -13.89
N LEU A 260 15.80 -3.42 -12.83
CA LEU A 260 17.23 -3.77 -12.90
C LEU A 260 17.44 -5.28 -13.15
N VAL A 261 16.59 -6.14 -12.56
CA VAL A 261 16.62 -7.58 -12.83
C VAL A 261 16.32 -7.87 -14.29
N ALA A 262 15.30 -7.25 -14.88
CA ALA A 262 14.97 -7.45 -16.28
C ALA A 262 16.14 -7.07 -17.20
N LYS A 263 16.81 -5.94 -16.95
CA LYS A 263 18.02 -5.51 -17.68
C LYS A 263 19.18 -6.50 -17.54
N ALA A 264 19.40 -7.03 -16.34
CA ALA A 264 20.46 -8.00 -16.08
C ALA A 264 20.17 -9.35 -16.75
N VAL A 265 18.91 -9.81 -16.74
CA VAL A 265 18.47 -11.04 -17.43
C VAL A 265 18.67 -10.90 -18.94
N ASP A 266 18.29 -9.78 -19.54
CA ASP A 266 18.49 -9.51 -20.97
C ASP A 266 19.97 -9.43 -21.35
N THR A 267 20.82 -8.89 -20.47
CA THR A 267 22.28 -8.79 -20.70
C THR A 267 22.98 -10.14 -20.60
N VAL A 268 22.69 -10.91 -19.52
CA VAL A 268 23.39 -12.18 -19.21
C VAL A 268 22.82 -13.35 -20.01
N LYS A 269 21.55 -13.28 -20.38
CA LYS A 269 20.81 -14.32 -21.09
C LYS A 269 20.96 -15.70 -20.42
N PRO A 270 20.50 -15.87 -19.17
CA PRO A 270 20.45 -17.17 -18.52
C PRO A 270 19.40 -18.05 -19.20
N THR A 271 19.63 -19.37 -19.20
CA THR A 271 18.63 -20.33 -19.71
C THR A 271 17.60 -20.60 -18.65
N LEU A 272 16.52 -19.81 -18.59
CA LEU A 272 15.44 -19.92 -17.62
C LEU A 272 14.14 -20.35 -18.30
N ASN A 273 13.34 -21.17 -17.62
CA ASN A 273 11.95 -21.44 -17.98
C ASN A 273 11.02 -20.29 -17.51
N ALA A 274 11.40 -19.57 -16.45
CA ALA A 274 10.68 -18.39 -15.99
C ALA A 274 11.55 -17.48 -15.10
N VAL A 275 11.26 -16.19 -15.14
CA VAL A 275 11.49 -15.25 -14.04
C VAL A 275 10.17 -15.15 -13.28
N TRP A 276 10.22 -15.40 -11.97
CA TRP A 276 9.05 -15.62 -11.12
C TRP A 276 9.03 -14.63 -9.96
N GLY A 277 8.23 -13.56 -10.09
CA GLY A 277 7.97 -12.64 -9.00
C GLY A 277 7.14 -13.29 -7.90
N VAL A 278 7.46 -12.98 -6.66
CA VAL A 278 6.61 -13.24 -5.50
C VAL A 278 6.50 -11.96 -4.70
N ALA A 279 5.33 -11.35 -4.74
CA ALA A 279 5.10 -10.00 -4.20
C ALA A 279 6.13 -9.01 -4.76
N ASN A 280 6.50 -9.15 -6.02
CA ASN A 280 7.45 -8.24 -6.65
C ASN A 280 6.75 -6.91 -6.97
N GLY A 281 7.34 -5.79 -6.58
CA GLY A 281 6.74 -4.47 -6.77
C GLY A 281 6.76 -3.95 -8.21
N ALA A 282 7.16 -4.77 -9.20
CA ALA A 282 7.29 -4.36 -10.58
C ALA A 282 6.50 -5.22 -11.56
N PHE A 283 6.66 -6.53 -11.51
CA PHE A 283 6.31 -7.42 -12.64
C PHE A 283 4.81 -7.48 -12.93
N ASP A 284 3.96 -7.09 -11.99
CA ASP A 284 2.50 -6.98 -12.14
C ASP A 284 2.01 -5.57 -12.55
N LEU A 285 2.93 -4.65 -12.87
CA LEU A 285 2.59 -3.26 -13.17
C LEU A 285 2.71 -2.94 -14.67
N PRO A 286 1.72 -2.25 -15.26
CA PRO A 286 1.80 -1.78 -16.66
C PRO A 286 3.03 -0.91 -16.94
N GLN A 287 3.47 -0.11 -15.96
CA GLN A 287 4.67 0.70 -16.05
C GLN A 287 5.93 -0.14 -16.26
N PHE A 288 6.02 -1.30 -15.58
CA PHE A 288 7.13 -2.24 -15.77
C PHE A 288 7.16 -2.80 -17.19
N ALA A 289 6.01 -3.27 -17.68
CA ALA A 289 5.93 -3.80 -19.05
C ALA A 289 6.35 -2.75 -20.09
N ALA A 290 6.01 -1.47 -19.86
CA ALA A 290 6.42 -0.38 -20.74
C ALA A 290 7.92 -0.04 -20.61
N GLU A 291 8.48 -0.02 -19.39
CA GLU A 291 9.88 0.36 -19.12
C GLU A 291 10.87 -0.75 -19.46
N ALA A 292 10.57 -1.98 -19.10
CA ALA A 292 11.41 -3.14 -19.38
C ALA A 292 11.29 -3.60 -20.84
N GLY A 293 10.15 -3.33 -21.50
CA GLY A 293 9.91 -3.73 -22.88
C GLY A 293 10.13 -5.24 -23.09
N LYS A 294 10.87 -5.62 -24.11
CA LYS A 294 11.17 -7.03 -24.40
C LYS A 294 11.92 -7.75 -23.28
N ALA A 295 12.69 -7.03 -22.46
CA ALA A 295 13.45 -7.64 -21.37
C ALA A 295 12.55 -8.19 -20.26
N GLY A 296 11.32 -7.64 -20.08
CA GLY A 296 10.35 -8.10 -19.11
C GLY A 296 9.29 -9.05 -19.67
N GLU A 297 9.33 -9.35 -20.97
CA GLU A 297 8.35 -10.24 -21.61
C GLU A 297 8.40 -11.65 -21.01
N GLY A 298 7.24 -12.21 -20.71
CA GLY A 298 7.11 -13.53 -20.12
C GLY A 298 7.31 -13.59 -18.59
N PHE A 299 7.69 -12.49 -17.92
CA PHE A 299 7.87 -12.48 -16.47
C PHE A 299 6.54 -12.71 -15.75
N PHE A 300 6.58 -13.53 -14.72
CA PHE A 300 5.44 -13.82 -13.85
C PHE A 300 5.51 -13.03 -12.55
N ASP A 301 4.35 -12.79 -11.92
CA ASP A 301 4.26 -12.34 -10.53
C ASP A 301 3.09 -12.99 -9.81
N ALA A 302 3.37 -13.69 -8.72
CA ALA A 302 2.37 -14.13 -7.75
C ALA A 302 2.20 -13.04 -6.70
N ASN A 303 1.17 -12.22 -6.84
CA ASN A 303 0.99 -11.01 -6.05
C ASN A 303 -0.50 -10.71 -5.83
N TYR A 304 -0.81 -9.80 -4.88
CA TYR A 304 -2.12 -9.15 -4.84
C TYR A 304 -2.25 -8.23 -6.07
N HIS A 305 -3.46 -8.19 -6.65
CA HIS A 305 -3.67 -7.37 -7.85
C HIS A 305 -5.08 -6.80 -7.86
N LEU A 306 -5.25 -5.64 -8.51
CA LEU A 306 -6.56 -4.99 -8.65
C LEU A 306 -7.57 -5.92 -9.35
N ASN A 307 -8.85 -5.81 -8.98
CA ASN A 307 -9.91 -6.59 -9.63
C ASN A 307 -10.46 -5.85 -10.85
N GLY A 308 -9.82 -6.06 -12.01
CA GLY A 308 -10.23 -5.42 -13.27
C GLY A 308 -11.65 -5.80 -13.75
N LYS A 309 -12.28 -6.84 -13.19
CA LYS A 309 -13.68 -7.23 -13.47
C LYS A 309 -14.70 -6.50 -12.58
N ASN A 310 -14.27 -5.90 -11.47
CA ASN A 310 -15.16 -5.18 -10.55
C ASN A 310 -15.48 -3.78 -11.12
N PRO A 311 -16.77 -3.43 -11.32
CA PRO A 311 -17.15 -2.11 -11.85
C PRO A 311 -16.68 -0.92 -10.99
N GLN A 312 -16.58 -1.09 -9.67
CA GLN A 312 -16.09 -0.03 -8.79
C GLN A 312 -14.59 0.18 -8.98
N THR A 313 -13.81 -0.92 -9.17
CA THR A 313 -12.40 -0.83 -9.49
C THR A 313 -12.19 -0.15 -10.85
N GLN A 314 -12.98 -0.50 -11.87
CA GLN A 314 -12.91 0.15 -13.18
C GLN A 314 -13.22 1.67 -13.09
N ALA A 315 -14.21 2.05 -12.30
CA ALA A 315 -14.54 3.46 -12.07
C ALA A 315 -13.40 4.20 -11.35
N LEU A 316 -12.77 3.55 -10.37
CA LEU A 316 -11.60 4.11 -9.67
C LEU A 316 -10.40 4.27 -10.61
N MET A 317 -10.11 3.25 -11.45
CA MET A 317 -9.05 3.32 -12.45
C MET A 317 -9.24 4.52 -13.38
N LYS A 318 -10.47 4.70 -13.88
CA LYS A 318 -10.81 5.86 -14.73
C LYS A 318 -10.63 7.18 -13.97
N THR A 319 -11.15 7.29 -12.76
CA THR A 319 -11.05 8.51 -11.94
C THR A 319 -9.58 8.88 -11.67
N TYR A 320 -8.76 7.86 -11.40
CA TYR A 320 -7.32 8.05 -11.17
C TYR A 320 -6.63 8.57 -12.42
N GLN A 321 -6.88 7.92 -13.58
CA GLN A 321 -6.33 8.33 -14.87
C GLN A 321 -6.73 9.75 -15.25
N ASP A 322 -8.02 10.08 -15.09
CA ASP A 322 -8.54 11.43 -15.42
C ASP A 322 -7.90 12.52 -14.54
N LYS A 323 -7.62 12.21 -13.27
CA LYS A 323 -7.11 13.19 -12.30
C LYS A 323 -5.59 13.35 -12.33
N TYR A 324 -4.85 12.23 -12.45
CA TYR A 324 -3.40 12.22 -12.32
C TYR A 324 -2.65 11.99 -13.63
N ASN A 325 -3.38 11.71 -14.72
CA ASN A 325 -2.83 11.36 -16.04
C ASN A 325 -1.83 10.19 -15.96
N ASP A 326 -2.11 9.22 -15.09
CA ASP A 326 -1.28 8.04 -14.84
C ASP A 326 -2.17 6.81 -14.58
N GLN A 327 -1.63 5.62 -14.84
CA GLN A 327 -2.31 4.37 -14.54
C GLN A 327 -2.18 4.03 -13.06
N ILE A 328 -3.32 3.71 -12.41
CA ILE A 328 -3.33 3.35 -11.01
C ILE A 328 -2.59 2.04 -10.77
N ARG A 329 -1.76 1.98 -9.72
CA ARG A 329 -1.12 0.76 -9.23
C ARG A 329 -1.98 0.10 -8.15
N THR A 330 -1.83 -1.21 -7.98
CA THR A 330 -2.59 -1.97 -6.96
C THR A 330 -2.40 -1.42 -5.54
N GLY A 331 -1.21 -0.93 -5.20
CA GLY A 331 -0.97 -0.27 -3.91
C GLY A 331 -1.86 0.95 -3.66
N ALA A 332 -2.16 1.73 -4.70
CA ALA A 332 -3.09 2.86 -4.59
C ALA A 332 -4.54 2.41 -4.37
N VAL A 333 -4.94 1.28 -4.98
CA VAL A 333 -6.26 0.67 -4.74
C VAL A 333 -6.38 0.16 -3.31
N LEU A 334 -5.33 -0.45 -2.76
CA LEU A 334 -5.29 -0.88 -1.36
C LEU A 334 -5.33 0.29 -0.38
N ALA A 335 -4.62 1.39 -0.65
CA ALA A 335 -4.70 2.60 0.16
C ALA A 335 -6.09 3.23 0.11
N TYR A 336 -6.75 3.19 -1.05
CA TYR A 336 -8.16 3.58 -1.20
C TYR A 336 -9.07 2.68 -0.34
N ASP A 337 -8.91 1.35 -0.40
CA ASP A 337 -9.66 0.39 0.42
C ASP A 337 -9.40 0.58 1.92
N ALA A 338 -8.17 0.91 2.35
CA ALA A 338 -7.86 1.20 3.74
C ALA A 338 -8.69 2.38 4.29
N VAL A 339 -8.82 3.45 3.52
CA VAL A 339 -9.67 4.58 3.88
C VAL A 339 -11.16 4.19 3.87
N ARG A 340 -11.62 3.35 2.92
CA ARG A 340 -13.00 2.81 2.91
C ARG A 340 -13.31 2.00 4.17
N VAL A 341 -12.40 1.14 4.60
CA VAL A 341 -12.52 0.36 5.84
C VAL A 341 -12.66 1.28 7.05
N ILE A 342 -11.84 2.32 7.13
CA ILE A 342 -11.92 3.32 8.21
C ILE A 342 -13.26 4.04 8.19
N ALA A 343 -13.71 4.51 7.02
CA ALA A 343 -14.96 5.26 6.87
C ALA A 343 -16.19 4.41 7.19
N ASP A 344 -16.24 3.17 6.70
CA ASP A 344 -17.27 2.18 7.05
C ASP A 344 -17.31 1.93 8.56
N SER A 345 -16.13 1.77 9.16
CA SER A 345 -15.99 1.54 10.59
C SER A 345 -16.41 2.75 11.43
N LEU A 346 -16.11 3.97 11.00
CA LEU A 346 -16.62 5.21 11.61
C LEU A 346 -18.15 5.27 11.56
N ASN A 347 -18.76 4.89 10.44
CA ASN A 347 -20.21 4.83 10.30
C ASN A 347 -20.83 3.78 11.24
N ARG A 348 -20.22 2.60 11.42
CA ARG A 348 -20.70 1.55 12.31
C ARG A 348 -20.48 1.90 13.79
N ALA A 349 -19.32 2.46 14.14
CA ALA A 349 -18.99 2.89 15.49
C ALA A 349 -19.79 4.12 15.94
N LYS A 350 -20.20 4.98 15.01
CA LYS A 350 -20.80 6.31 15.26
C LYS A 350 -19.92 7.17 16.17
N SER A 351 -18.61 6.96 16.10
CA SER A 351 -17.61 7.56 16.98
C SER A 351 -16.26 7.63 16.29
N ALA A 352 -15.51 8.69 16.56
CA ALA A 352 -14.11 8.83 16.20
C ALA A 352 -13.14 8.49 17.36
N ASP A 353 -13.66 7.93 18.47
CA ASP A 353 -12.81 7.36 19.51
C ASP A 353 -12.00 6.20 18.95
N PRO A 354 -10.65 6.20 19.05
CA PRO A 354 -9.82 5.19 18.43
C PRO A 354 -10.09 3.76 18.91
N THR A 355 -10.51 3.56 20.17
CA THR A 355 -10.83 2.22 20.70
C THR A 355 -12.13 1.69 20.08
N ALA A 356 -13.18 2.53 20.04
CA ALA A 356 -14.44 2.19 19.39
C ALA A 356 -14.23 1.93 17.89
N LEU A 357 -13.38 2.74 17.24
CA LEU A 357 -13.02 2.58 15.83
C LEU A 357 -12.26 1.26 15.59
N ARG A 358 -11.30 0.91 16.46
CA ARG A 358 -10.58 -0.38 16.41
C ARG A 358 -11.54 -1.57 16.48
N GLU A 359 -12.49 -1.53 17.39
CA GLU A 359 -13.51 -2.59 17.53
C GLU A 359 -14.41 -2.67 16.28
N ALA A 360 -14.74 -1.54 15.69
CA ALA A 360 -15.49 -1.52 14.45
C ALA A 360 -14.66 -2.08 13.27
N ILE A 361 -13.38 -1.72 13.15
CA ILE A 361 -12.49 -2.26 12.12
C ILE A 361 -12.37 -3.78 12.23
N SER A 362 -12.22 -4.35 13.44
CA SER A 362 -12.13 -5.81 13.61
C SER A 362 -13.38 -6.57 13.16
N LYS A 363 -14.51 -5.88 12.96
CA LYS A 363 -15.79 -6.43 12.49
C LYS A 363 -16.10 -6.02 11.03
N THR A 364 -15.09 -5.62 10.28
CA THR A 364 -15.24 -5.26 8.86
C THR A 364 -15.76 -6.45 8.06
N ASN A 365 -16.70 -6.17 7.15
CA ASN A 365 -17.14 -7.06 6.10
C ASN A 365 -17.45 -6.20 4.88
N LEU A 366 -16.43 -5.92 4.06
CA LEU A 366 -16.47 -4.96 2.97
C LEU A 366 -15.94 -5.58 1.69
N GLU A 367 -16.66 -5.40 0.59
CA GLU A 367 -16.18 -5.85 -0.72
C GLU A 367 -14.88 -5.12 -1.08
N SER A 368 -13.86 -5.89 -1.47
CA SER A 368 -12.55 -5.39 -1.87
C SER A 368 -12.53 -4.98 -3.34
N LEU A 369 -11.73 -3.96 -3.63
CA LEU A 369 -11.43 -3.53 -4.99
C LEU A 369 -10.24 -4.29 -5.60
N VAL A 370 -9.53 -5.08 -4.81
CA VAL A 370 -8.50 -6.03 -5.30
C VAL A 370 -9.08 -7.42 -5.46
N ALA A 371 -8.47 -8.22 -6.34
CA ALA A 371 -8.85 -9.61 -6.54
C ALA A 371 -8.49 -10.44 -5.32
N GLN A 372 -9.49 -11.04 -4.66
CA GLN A 372 -9.32 -11.90 -3.48
C GLN A 372 -10.50 -12.87 -3.32
N LYS A 373 -10.40 -13.84 -2.41
CA LYS A 373 -11.37 -14.94 -2.27
C LYS A 373 -12.70 -14.55 -1.60
N GLY A 374 -12.83 -13.34 -1.09
CA GLY A 374 -14.04 -12.90 -0.39
C GLY A 374 -13.93 -11.45 0.04
N PRO A 375 -14.84 -10.96 0.88
CA PRO A 375 -14.79 -9.61 1.39
C PRO A 375 -13.58 -9.39 2.31
N ILE A 376 -13.21 -8.15 2.55
CA ILE A 376 -12.26 -7.77 3.60
C ILE A 376 -12.90 -8.11 4.93
N THR A 377 -12.35 -9.10 5.62
CA THR A 377 -12.72 -9.50 6.99
C THR A 377 -11.46 -9.76 7.78
N PHE A 378 -11.41 -9.34 9.05
CA PHE A 378 -10.21 -9.49 9.85
C PHE A 378 -10.34 -10.63 10.86
N GLY A 379 -9.32 -11.51 10.90
CA GLY A 379 -9.15 -12.50 11.96
C GLY A 379 -8.66 -11.88 13.27
N SER A 380 -8.51 -12.69 14.30
CA SER A 380 -8.07 -12.27 15.63
C SER A 380 -6.67 -11.61 15.64
N THR A 381 -5.86 -11.87 14.64
CA THR A 381 -4.53 -11.28 14.47
C THR A 381 -4.52 -9.99 13.66
N GLY A 382 -5.67 -9.55 13.12
CA GLY A 382 -5.76 -8.40 12.22
C GLY A 382 -5.45 -8.71 10.74
N GLU A 383 -5.23 -9.98 10.39
CA GLU A 383 -5.06 -10.42 8.99
C GLU A 383 -6.39 -10.44 8.23
N ASN A 384 -6.40 -9.96 6.99
CA ASN A 384 -7.54 -10.11 6.08
C ASN A 384 -7.70 -11.57 5.66
N GLN A 385 -8.81 -12.19 6.05
CA GLN A 385 -9.10 -13.60 5.77
C GLN A 385 -9.45 -13.88 4.31
N GLY A 386 -9.92 -12.87 3.58
CA GLY A 386 -10.22 -12.96 2.15
C GLY A 386 -9.00 -12.82 1.25
N ALA A 387 -7.90 -12.29 1.76
CA ALA A 387 -6.73 -11.94 0.97
C ALA A 387 -6.01 -13.17 0.40
N ALA A 388 -5.72 -13.14 -0.89
CA ALA A 388 -4.99 -14.19 -1.60
C ALA A 388 -4.23 -13.58 -2.79
N PRO A 389 -3.06 -14.12 -3.16
CA PRO A 389 -2.42 -13.71 -4.41
C PRO A 389 -3.14 -14.31 -5.62
N ILE A 390 -2.94 -13.65 -6.74
CA ILE A 390 -3.20 -14.20 -8.07
C ILE A 390 -1.90 -14.18 -8.87
N LEU A 391 -1.85 -14.88 -10.00
CA LEU A 391 -0.67 -14.92 -10.85
C LEU A 391 -0.90 -14.04 -12.07
N MET A 392 -0.03 -13.07 -12.26
CA MET A 392 0.06 -12.26 -13.46
C MET A 392 1.23 -12.71 -14.33
N GLN A 393 1.17 -12.35 -15.60
CA GLN A 393 2.27 -12.51 -16.55
C GLN A 393 2.34 -11.32 -17.50
N VAL A 394 3.53 -10.89 -17.86
CA VAL A 394 3.73 -9.95 -18.96
C VAL A 394 3.59 -10.72 -20.27
N GLN A 395 2.58 -10.40 -21.08
CA GLN A 395 2.33 -11.01 -22.38
C GLN A 395 2.06 -9.91 -23.41
N ASP A 396 2.83 -9.93 -24.50
CA ASP A 396 2.71 -8.98 -25.60
C ASP A 396 2.77 -7.51 -25.11
N GLY A 397 3.68 -7.25 -24.16
CA GLY A 397 3.90 -5.94 -23.54
C GLY A 397 2.80 -5.48 -22.58
N LYS A 398 1.92 -6.38 -22.12
CA LYS A 398 0.84 -6.08 -21.15
C LYS A 398 0.89 -7.05 -20.00
N VAL A 399 0.53 -6.55 -18.81
CA VAL A 399 0.29 -7.39 -17.64
C VAL A 399 -1.12 -7.98 -17.74
N VAL A 400 -1.22 -9.30 -17.64
CA VAL A 400 -2.50 -10.03 -17.71
C VAL A 400 -2.60 -11.03 -16.55
N GLN A 401 -3.80 -11.21 -16.02
CA GLN A 401 -4.09 -12.19 -14.97
C GLN A 401 -4.23 -13.59 -15.62
N THR A 402 -3.51 -14.57 -15.11
CA THR A 402 -3.40 -15.88 -15.76
C THR A 402 -3.80 -17.07 -14.88
N TYR A 403 -3.75 -16.93 -13.55
CA TYR A 403 -4.09 -18.01 -12.61
C TYR A 403 -4.43 -17.44 -11.21
N PRO A 404 -5.31 -18.07 -10.37
CA PRO A 404 -6.14 -19.23 -10.73
C PRO A 404 -7.24 -18.87 -11.74
N GLN A 405 -7.92 -19.90 -12.29
CA GLN A 405 -8.87 -19.75 -13.39
C GLN A 405 -9.99 -18.75 -13.14
N ASP A 406 -10.45 -18.63 -11.90
CA ASP A 406 -11.54 -17.70 -11.53
C ASP A 406 -11.18 -16.22 -11.80
N PHE A 407 -9.90 -15.89 -11.75
CA PHE A 407 -9.39 -14.54 -12.00
C PHE A 407 -8.74 -14.39 -13.39
N ALA A 408 -8.45 -15.51 -14.07
CA ALA A 408 -7.73 -15.48 -15.33
C ALA A 408 -8.47 -14.70 -16.43
N GLU A 409 -7.74 -13.84 -17.12
CA GLU A 409 -8.15 -13.11 -18.34
C GLU A 409 -7.69 -13.87 -19.58
N THR A 410 -6.57 -14.59 -19.45
CA THR A 410 -5.99 -15.41 -20.52
C THR A 410 -5.19 -16.58 -19.94
N THR A 411 -4.72 -17.48 -20.77
CA THR A 411 -3.87 -18.61 -20.38
C THR A 411 -2.42 -18.15 -20.20
N TYR A 412 -1.74 -18.66 -19.15
CA TYR A 412 -0.31 -18.45 -18.97
C TYR A 412 0.52 -19.12 -20.09
N ARG A 413 1.69 -18.56 -20.37
CA ARG A 413 2.69 -19.11 -21.30
C ARG A 413 3.87 -19.63 -20.48
N TYR A 414 4.00 -20.95 -20.33
CA TYR A 414 5.11 -21.58 -19.64
C TYR A 414 5.61 -22.80 -20.45
N PRO A 415 6.91 -23.01 -20.65
CA PRO A 415 7.97 -22.09 -20.25
C PRO A 415 7.84 -20.73 -20.94
N ALA A 416 8.34 -19.70 -20.26
CA ALA A 416 8.51 -18.37 -20.83
C ALA A 416 10.01 -18.05 -20.84
N PRO A 417 10.76 -18.57 -21.83
CA PRO A 417 12.19 -18.42 -21.86
C PRO A 417 12.56 -16.94 -22.06
N THR A 418 13.46 -16.47 -21.22
CA THR A 418 13.93 -15.09 -21.18
C THR A 418 15.26 -14.93 -21.91
N GLY A 419 15.52 -13.73 -22.44
CA GLY A 419 16.82 -13.42 -23.07
C GLY A 419 17.03 -14.03 -24.46
N GLN A 420 15.95 -14.32 -25.22
CA GLN A 420 16.01 -14.74 -26.61
C GLN A 420 16.07 -13.58 -27.59
#